data_540310da582ed363283445c1ed1c8b24
#
_entry.id   540310da582ed363283445c1ed1c8b24
#
_cell.length_a   1.000
_cell.length_b   1.000
_cell.length_c   1.000
_cell.angle_alpha   90.00
_cell.angle_beta   90.00
_cell.angle_gamma   90.00
#
_symmetry.space_group_name_H-M   'P 1'
#
loop_
_entity.id
_entity.type
_entity.pdbx_description
1 polymer ?
#
loop_
_entity_poly.entity_id
_entity_poly.type
_entity_poly.pdbx_seq_one_letter_code
_entity_poly.pdbx_strand_id
1 'polypeptide(L)'
;MIAFVSILVCGIEISAKEKRVGAFQFSYVTLDGDNVQITKIIPTQETIPNKLIIPDKIDGKSVVKLGDLYDDDDGGRGINLFGIYLSEESKKMKLLPTERYKQMGKIKRIVLPSALIEITPNCFEHMQDGKEINIPSAFEKNVISLCQIEWKKVVAHSTNKKFKVKNHLLLSKSGKKVYGCIEKSKKIKVPNGVETIINDAFSGRRIKKIVLPKTMKKIGSEAFSGSRITKFCINPKNKYYASNNGCLYNRKSRELVAVRVKGGVARISSRVKVIPKGVSFYPGYVKKIVFPNEIKKLSAYWRHSIPYLNKIKLVFTGESLPKLARANADFPMDSVVYVPKGRIKTYKKAYQRKYDDMDLKWEELK
;
A
#
# COMPACT_ATOMS: atom_id res chain seq x y z
N MET A 1 38.17 14.78 -4.33
CA MET A 1 38.26 13.81 -3.19
C MET A 1 37.08 12.86 -3.37
N ILE A 2 37.36 11.59 -3.68
CA ILE A 2 36.31 10.56 -3.84
C ILE A 2 36.14 9.97 -2.44
N ALA A 3 35.01 10.29 -1.79
CA ALA A 3 34.69 9.67 -0.52
C ALA A 3 34.13 8.25 -0.80
N PHE A 4 34.77 7.23 -0.25
CA PHE A 4 34.28 5.87 -0.27
C PHE A 4 33.44 5.63 0.98
N VAL A 5 32.19 5.25 0.82
CA VAL A 5 31.36 4.74 1.92
C VAL A 5 31.28 3.23 1.73
N SER A 6 31.97 2.48 2.60
CA SER A 6 31.89 1.01 2.59
C SER A 6 30.57 0.56 3.21
N ILE A 7 29.84 -0.26 2.48
CA ILE A 7 28.59 -0.89 2.94
C ILE A 7 28.82 -2.41 2.92
N LEU A 8 28.68 -3.06 4.08
CA LEU A 8 28.82 -4.51 4.19
C LEU A 8 27.48 -5.16 3.85
N VAL A 9 27.40 -5.91 2.73
CA VAL A 9 26.23 -6.67 2.32
C VAL A 9 26.63 -8.14 2.19
N CYS A 10 26.05 -9.02 3.00
CA CYS A 10 26.35 -10.46 3.01
C CYS A 10 27.84 -10.80 3.05
N GLY A 11 28.65 -10.05 3.79
CA GLY A 11 30.10 -10.27 3.89
C GLY A 11 30.93 -9.73 2.72
N ILE A 12 30.32 -9.07 1.75
CA ILE A 12 30.99 -8.42 0.63
C ILE A 12 31.03 -6.90 0.90
N GLU A 13 32.23 -6.32 0.92
CA GLU A 13 32.41 -4.87 1.03
C GLU A 13 32.08 -4.21 -0.31
N ILE A 14 30.90 -3.57 -0.41
CA ILE A 14 30.52 -2.82 -1.60
C ILE A 14 30.91 -1.36 -1.40
N SER A 15 31.88 -0.87 -2.14
CA SER A 15 32.30 0.53 -2.12
C SER A 15 31.35 1.38 -2.95
N ALA A 16 30.54 2.19 -2.28
CA ALA A 16 29.69 3.18 -2.95
C ALA A 16 30.56 4.39 -3.37
N LYS A 17 30.40 4.81 -4.62
CA LYS A 17 31.01 6.01 -5.20
C LYS A 17 30.03 7.16 -5.17
N GLU A 18 30.54 8.37 -5.24
CA GLU A 18 29.73 9.58 -5.27
C GLU A 18 30.06 10.44 -6.51
N LYS A 19 29.02 10.99 -7.11
CA LYS A 19 29.12 11.90 -8.27
C LYS A 19 28.16 13.06 -8.12
N ARG A 20 28.67 14.27 -8.25
CA ARG A 20 27.82 15.46 -8.31
C ARG A 20 27.39 15.70 -9.75
N VAL A 21 26.09 15.87 -9.95
CA VAL A 21 25.49 16.24 -11.25
C VAL A 21 24.48 17.38 -10.99
N GLY A 22 24.80 18.56 -11.43
CA GLY A 22 23.97 19.75 -11.19
C GLY A 22 23.81 20.06 -9.69
N ALA A 23 22.57 20.16 -9.24
CA ALA A 23 22.20 20.48 -7.87
C ALA A 23 22.13 19.27 -6.94
N PHE A 24 22.55 18.08 -7.39
CA PHE A 24 22.45 16.84 -6.64
C PHE A 24 23.75 16.05 -6.64
N GLN A 25 23.99 15.37 -5.53
CA GLN A 25 25.01 14.34 -5.39
C GLN A 25 24.34 12.98 -5.40
N PHE A 26 24.87 12.09 -6.21
CA PHE A 26 24.38 10.71 -6.40
C PHE A 26 25.39 9.75 -5.80
N SER A 27 24.97 8.95 -4.82
CA SER A 27 25.75 7.79 -4.39
C SER A 27 25.31 6.60 -5.24
N TYR A 28 26.28 5.81 -5.74
CA TYR A 28 25.99 4.71 -6.63
C TYR A 28 26.99 3.57 -6.46
N VAL A 29 26.59 2.38 -6.85
CA VAL A 29 27.42 1.19 -6.91
C VAL A 29 27.47 0.67 -8.34
N THR A 30 28.60 0.07 -8.72
CA THR A 30 28.71 -0.62 -9.99
C THR A 30 28.08 -2.01 -9.87
N LEU A 31 27.21 -2.32 -10.81
CA LEU A 31 26.66 -3.65 -11.04
C LEU A 31 27.51 -4.38 -12.08
N ASP A 32 27.10 -5.58 -12.48
CA ASP A 32 27.76 -6.34 -13.53
C ASP A 32 27.77 -5.56 -14.85
N GLY A 33 28.91 -5.60 -15.55
CA GLY A 33 29.10 -4.88 -16.82
C GLY A 33 29.16 -3.36 -16.67
N ASP A 34 28.59 -2.65 -17.65
CA ASP A 34 28.57 -1.17 -17.71
C ASP A 34 27.31 -0.57 -17.10
N ASN A 35 26.86 -1.14 -15.97
CA ASN A 35 25.65 -0.73 -15.29
C ASN A 35 25.91 -0.24 -13.87
N VAL A 36 25.09 0.69 -13.41
CA VAL A 36 25.13 1.18 -12.03
C VAL A 36 23.72 1.24 -11.42
N GLN A 37 23.70 1.12 -10.09
CA GLN A 37 22.56 1.37 -9.26
C GLN A 37 22.79 2.65 -8.44
N ILE A 38 21.89 3.61 -8.51
CA ILE A 38 21.91 4.77 -7.62
C ILE A 38 21.23 4.37 -6.33
N THR A 39 21.95 4.51 -5.21
CA THR A 39 21.48 4.13 -3.88
C THR A 39 21.04 5.32 -3.05
N LYS A 40 21.51 6.54 -3.38
CA LYS A 40 21.18 7.76 -2.63
C LYS A 40 21.27 9.00 -3.50
N ILE A 41 20.39 9.97 -3.25
CA ILE A 41 20.40 11.29 -3.89
C ILE A 41 20.32 12.35 -2.81
N ILE A 42 21.28 13.28 -2.80
CA ILE A 42 21.37 14.37 -1.85
C ILE A 42 21.43 15.69 -2.59
N PRO A 43 20.60 16.69 -2.22
CA PRO A 43 20.77 18.05 -2.72
C PRO A 43 22.09 18.64 -2.24
N THR A 44 22.80 19.34 -3.12
CA THR A 44 24.08 20.01 -2.82
C THR A 44 23.95 21.53 -2.72
N GLN A 45 22.73 22.07 -2.85
CA GLN A 45 22.43 23.48 -2.80
C GLN A 45 21.30 23.74 -1.81
N GLU A 46 21.24 24.94 -1.21
CA GLU A 46 20.15 25.35 -0.32
C GLU A 46 18.81 25.48 -1.07
N THR A 47 18.87 25.97 -2.31
CA THR A 47 17.70 26.06 -3.17
C THR A 47 17.58 24.81 -4.04
N ILE A 48 16.64 23.96 -3.70
CA ILE A 48 16.40 22.70 -4.43
C ILE A 48 15.51 22.96 -5.64
N PRO A 49 15.94 22.53 -6.84
CA PRO A 49 15.11 22.60 -8.04
C PRO A 49 13.82 21.79 -7.89
N ASN A 50 12.73 22.28 -8.46
CA ASN A 50 11.47 21.54 -8.47
C ASN A 50 11.46 20.34 -9.45
N LYS A 51 12.55 20.17 -10.21
CA LYS A 51 12.76 19.06 -11.16
C LYS A 51 14.04 18.33 -10.81
N LEU A 52 13.94 17.04 -10.58
CA LEU A 52 15.06 16.12 -10.46
C LEU A 52 15.24 15.40 -11.79
N ILE A 53 16.41 15.51 -12.38
CA ILE A 53 16.82 14.73 -13.55
C ILE A 53 17.83 13.72 -13.04
N ILE A 54 17.47 12.44 -13.06
CA ILE A 54 18.39 11.35 -12.74
C ILE A 54 19.16 11.05 -14.01
N PRO A 55 20.50 11.11 -13.99
CA PRO A 55 21.29 11.00 -15.21
C PRO A 55 21.15 9.62 -15.86
N ASP A 56 21.18 9.57 -17.19
CA ASP A 56 21.18 8.31 -17.94
C ASP A 56 22.45 7.47 -17.69
N LYS A 57 23.57 8.19 -17.46
CA LYS A 57 24.89 7.59 -17.20
C LYS A 57 25.61 8.29 -16.06
N ILE A 58 26.36 7.52 -15.28
CA ILE A 58 27.31 8.00 -14.29
C ILE A 58 28.68 7.33 -14.59
N ASP A 59 29.72 8.15 -14.75
CA ASP A 59 31.09 7.72 -15.11
C ASP A 59 31.10 6.75 -16.31
N GLY A 60 30.33 7.11 -17.35
CA GLY A 60 30.20 6.34 -18.60
C GLY A 60 29.24 5.15 -18.52
N LYS A 61 28.87 4.70 -17.33
CA LYS A 61 28.03 3.52 -17.10
C LYS A 61 26.55 3.86 -17.04
N SER A 62 25.69 2.99 -17.54
CA SER A 62 24.23 3.20 -17.61
C SER A 62 23.55 3.04 -16.26
N VAL A 63 22.66 3.97 -15.90
CA VAL A 63 21.85 3.89 -14.70
C VAL A 63 20.64 3.00 -14.97
N VAL A 64 20.66 1.79 -14.41
CA VAL A 64 19.62 0.76 -14.67
C VAL A 64 18.77 0.44 -13.44
N LYS A 65 19.21 0.82 -12.23
CA LYS A 65 18.48 0.54 -10.99
C LYS A 65 18.52 1.74 -10.04
N LEU A 66 17.45 1.96 -9.30
CA LEU A 66 17.35 2.98 -8.26
C LEU A 66 16.89 2.36 -6.94
N GLY A 67 17.45 2.88 -5.84
CA GLY A 67 17.08 2.56 -4.46
C GLY A 67 18.09 1.69 -3.75
N ASP A 68 17.69 1.10 -2.61
CA ASP A 68 18.58 0.41 -1.70
C ASP A 68 19.22 -0.87 -2.27
N LEU A 69 20.34 -1.26 -1.66
CA LEU A 69 21.08 -2.49 -1.95
C LEU A 69 20.47 -3.72 -1.26
N TYR A 70 19.68 -3.50 -0.21
CA TYR A 70 19.08 -4.58 0.59
C TYR A 70 17.80 -5.09 -0.08
N ASP A 71 17.74 -6.39 -0.34
CA ASP A 71 16.52 -7.08 -0.68
C ASP A 71 15.71 -7.31 0.61
N ASP A 72 14.42 -6.98 0.60
CA ASP A 72 13.53 -6.94 1.78
C ASP A 72 13.20 -8.31 2.42
N ASP A 73 13.86 -9.40 2.07
CA ASP A 73 13.53 -10.74 2.59
C ASP A 73 13.78 -10.89 4.10
N ASP A 74 14.60 -10.03 4.71
CA ASP A 74 14.91 -10.05 6.15
C ASP A 74 14.16 -9.02 7.00
N GLY A 75 13.14 -8.36 6.46
CA GLY A 75 12.34 -7.36 7.21
C GLY A 75 13.12 -6.08 7.55
N GLY A 76 14.26 -5.84 6.93
CA GLY A 76 15.04 -4.60 7.02
C GLY A 76 14.25 -3.45 6.39
N ARG A 77 14.08 -2.35 7.12
CA ARG A 77 13.44 -1.14 6.60
C ARG A 77 14.38 -0.49 5.59
N GLY A 78 14.14 -0.71 4.30
CA GLY A 78 14.92 -0.11 3.21
C GLY A 78 15.03 1.41 3.36
N ILE A 79 16.19 1.93 3.00
CA ILE A 79 16.44 3.36 2.95
C ILE A 79 15.79 3.87 1.67
N ASN A 80 14.94 4.90 1.75
CA ASN A 80 14.48 5.52 0.53
C ASN A 80 15.63 6.23 -0.20
N LEU A 81 15.47 6.48 -1.49
CA LEU A 81 16.48 7.08 -2.38
C LEU A 81 17.05 8.41 -1.85
N PHE A 82 16.33 9.11 -0.99
CA PHE A 82 16.73 10.40 -0.43
C PHE A 82 17.39 10.29 0.97
N GLY A 83 17.69 9.07 1.41
CA GLY A 83 18.39 8.81 2.67
C GLY A 83 17.59 9.20 3.92
N ILE A 84 16.27 9.12 3.86
CA ILE A 84 15.40 9.42 5.01
C ILE A 84 15.16 8.13 5.77
N TYR A 85 15.78 7.99 6.93
CA TYR A 85 15.57 6.87 7.86
C TYR A 85 14.37 7.12 8.77
N LEU A 86 13.62 6.07 9.05
CA LEU A 86 12.45 6.09 9.93
C LEU A 86 12.59 5.23 11.20
N SER A 87 13.79 4.72 11.52
CA SER A 87 13.98 3.95 12.74
C SER A 87 14.13 4.87 13.97
N GLU A 88 13.74 4.37 15.16
CA GLU A 88 13.97 5.07 16.42
C GLU A 88 15.49 5.32 16.68
N GLU A 89 16.36 4.48 16.13
CA GLU A 89 17.82 4.67 16.15
C GLU A 89 18.27 5.85 15.32
N SER A 90 17.60 6.14 14.21
CA SER A 90 17.92 7.32 13.39
C SER A 90 17.54 8.63 14.04
N LYS A 91 16.57 8.65 14.97
CA LYS A 91 16.29 9.81 15.82
C LYS A 91 17.43 10.07 16.79
N LYS A 92 18.10 9.04 17.30
CA LYS A 92 19.29 9.16 18.16
C LYS A 92 20.52 9.67 17.41
N MET A 93 20.66 9.35 16.13
CA MET A 93 21.82 9.72 15.33
C MET A 93 21.78 11.13 14.72
N LYS A 94 20.78 11.96 14.97
CA LYS A 94 20.63 13.35 14.45
C LYS A 94 20.88 13.49 12.94
N LEU A 95 20.64 12.44 12.14
CA LEU A 95 21.17 12.31 10.79
C LEU A 95 20.39 13.04 9.70
N LEU A 96 19.14 13.51 9.95
CA LEU A 96 18.47 14.42 9.02
C LEU A 96 17.51 15.35 9.75
N PRO A 97 17.75 16.66 9.69
CA PRO A 97 16.79 17.63 10.17
C PRO A 97 15.47 17.53 9.42
N THR A 98 14.37 17.80 10.11
CA THR A 98 13.02 18.02 9.55
C THR A 98 13.04 18.91 8.31
N GLU A 99 14.04 19.77 8.17
CA GLU A 99 14.25 20.66 7.04
C GLU A 99 14.59 19.92 5.73
N ARG A 100 15.41 18.87 5.72
CA ARG A 100 15.68 18.09 4.49
C ARG A 100 14.43 17.40 3.97
N TYR A 101 13.59 16.91 4.88
CA TYR A 101 12.30 16.33 4.54
C TYR A 101 11.39 17.34 3.82
N LYS A 102 11.30 18.55 4.36
CA LYS A 102 10.56 19.66 3.75
C LYS A 102 11.16 20.06 2.40
N GLN A 103 12.48 20.04 2.29
CA GLN A 103 13.20 20.37 1.06
C GLN A 103 12.92 19.36 -0.06
N MET A 104 12.96 18.05 0.23
CA MET A 104 12.64 17.02 -0.77
C MET A 104 11.20 17.12 -1.27
N GLY A 105 10.27 17.58 -0.45
CA GLY A 105 8.91 17.91 -0.85
C GLY A 105 8.78 19.02 -1.91
N LYS A 106 9.85 19.77 -2.18
CA LYS A 106 9.90 20.77 -3.27
C LYS A 106 10.07 20.13 -4.66
N ILE A 107 10.65 18.94 -4.76
CA ILE A 107 10.76 18.20 -6.01
C ILE A 107 9.37 17.77 -6.45
N LYS A 108 8.95 18.23 -7.61
CA LYS A 108 7.61 17.97 -8.18
C LYS A 108 7.66 17.21 -9.48
N ARG A 109 8.80 17.19 -10.16
CA ARG A 109 9.01 16.48 -11.42
C ARG A 109 10.24 15.61 -11.30
N ILE A 110 10.13 14.36 -11.74
CA ILE A 110 11.24 13.40 -11.80
C ILE A 110 11.36 12.91 -13.22
N VAL A 111 12.56 12.97 -13.76
CA VAL A 111 12.92 12.36 -15.04
C VAL A 111 13.77 11.13 -14.71
N LEU A 112 13.24 9.98 -15.03
CA LEU A 112 13.92 8.69 -14.82
C LEU A 112 14.85 8.39 -16.00
N PRO A 113 15.99 7.71 -15.77
CA PRO A 113 16.91 7.32 -16.82
C PRO A 113 16.25 6.46 -17.88
N SER A 114 16.66 6.63 -19.14
CA SER A 114 16.08 5.91 -20.29
C SER A 114 16.32 4.39 -20.21
N ALA A 115 17.48 3.98 -19.69
CA ALA A 115 17.88 2.58 -19.48
C ALA A 115 17.39 1.98 -18.16
N LEU A 116 16.63 2.71 -17.34
CA LEU A 116 16.17 2.23 -16.05
C LEU A 116 15.26 1.00 -16.19
N ILE A 117 15.63 -0.09 -15.52
CA ILE A 117 14.93 -1.38 -15.52
C ILE A 117 14.12 -1.56 -14.24
N GLU A 118 14.66 -1.10 -13.10
CA GLU A 118 14.13 -1.43 -11.79
C GLU A 118 14.21 -0.25 -10.81
N ILE A 119 13.19 -0.15 -9.96
CA ILE A 119 13.18 0.69 -8.76
C ILE A 119 12.91 -0.21 -7.57
N THR A 120 13.75 -0.17 -6.53
CA THR A 120 13.54 -0.99 -5.32
C THR A 120 12.26 -0.55 -4.58
N PRO A 121 11.67 -1.40 -3.73
CA PRO A 121 10.59 -1.01 -2.85
C PRO A 121 10.92 0.25 -2.04
N ASN A 122 9.90 1.04 -1.71
CA ASN A 122 10.00 2.25 -0.88
C ASN A 122 10.93 3.37 -1.39
N CYS A 123 11.49 3.25 -2.60
CA CYS A 123 12.44 4.18 -3.19
C CYS A 123 11.97 5.65 -3.12
N PHE A 124 10.68 5.90 -3.32
CA PHE A 124 10.05 7.22 -3.27
C PHE A 124 9.17 7.43 -2.03
N GLU A 125 9.32 6.60 -1.03
CA GLU A 125 8.58 6.75 0.23
C GLU A 125 8.83 8.14 0.82
N HIS A 126 7.80 8.75 1.40
CA HIS A 126 7.80 10.11 1.97
C HIS A 126 7.87 11.28 0.98
N MET A 127 7.99 11.06 -0.32
CA MET A 127 7.72 12.14 -1.26
C MET A 127 6.24 12.54 -1.20
N GLN A 128 6.01 13.84 -1.14
CA GLN A 128 4.66 14.39 -1.24
C GLN A 128 4.19 14.41 -2.71
N ASP A 129 2.97 14.86 -2.94
CA ASP A 129 2.34 14.99 -4.26
C ASP A 129 3.32 15.38 -5.39
N GLY A 130 3.52 14.48 -6.35
CA GLY A 130 4.30 14.75 -7.56
C GLY A 130 3.49 15.46 -8.64
N LYS A 131 4.15 16.29 -9.48
CA LYS A 131 3.50 16.85 -10.66
C LYS A 131 3.58 15.90 -11.84
N GLU A 132 4.78 15.41 -12.14
CA GLU A 132 5.02 14.60 -13.35
C GLU A 132 6.16 13.61 -13.16
N ILE A 133 5.98 12.41 -13.70
CA ILE A 133 7.02 11.39 -13.85
C ILE A 133 6.84 10.64 -15.17
N ASN A 134 7.96 10.27 -15.82
CA ASN A 134 7.97 9.37 -16.97
C ASN A 134 8.23 7.92 -16.53
N ILE A 135 7.72 6.96 -17.28
CA ILE A 135 8.08 5.55 -17.16
C ILE A 135 8.89 5.19 -18.41
N PRO A 136 10.20 4.88 -18.28
CA PRO A 136 11.08 4.62 -19.41
C PRO A 136 10.68 3.37 -20.19
N SER A 137 11.21 3.24 -21.42
CA SER A 137 10.95 2.08 -22.28
C SER A 137 11.49 0.77 -21.70
N ALA A 138 12.63 0.82 -21.03
CA ALA A 138 13.29 -0.34 -20.41
C ALA A 138 12.68 -0.79 -19.09
N PHE A 139 11.83 0.03 -18.44
CA PHE A 139 11.35 -0.23 -17.10
C PHE A 139 10.49 -1.50 -17.00
N GLU A 140 10.85 -2.43 -16.10
CA GLU A 140 10.23 -3.75 -16.00
C GLU A 140 9.83 -4.21 -14.60
N LYS A 141 10.55 -3.79 -13.55
CA LYS A 141 10.42 -4.36 -12.20
C LYS A 141 10.01 -3.35 -11.13
N ASN A 142 9.33 -3.84 -10.10
CA ASN A 142 8.95 -3.09 -8.89
C ASN A 142 8.16 -1.79 -9.16
N VAL A 143 7.30 -1.85 -10.15
CA VAL A 143 6.48 -0.70 -10.59
C VAL A 143 5.55 -0.15 -9.49
N ILE A 144 5.30 -0.92 -8.43
CA ILE A 144 4.49 -0.53 -7.28
C ILE A 144 5.10 0.69 -6.57
N SER A 145 6.44 0.80 -6.55
CA SER A 145 7.13 1.96 -5.95
C SER A 145 6.70 3.29 -6.57
N LEU A 146 6.37 3.31 -7.86
CA LEU A 146 5.80 4.49 -8.52
C LEU A 146 4.38 4.81 -8.04
N CYS A 147 3.66 3.81 -7.54
CA CYS A 147 2.31 3.96 -7.02
C CYS A 147 2.27 4.45 -5.56
N GLN A 148 3.39 4.62 -4.88
CA GLN A 148 3.42 5.17 -3.52
C GLN A 148 3.11 6.68 -3.50
N ILE A 149 3.32 7.38 -4.61
CA ILE A 149 3.05 8.81 -4.77
C ILE A 149 1.80 9.03 -5.61
N GLU A 150 1.03 10.08 -5.29
CA GLU A 150 -0.07 10.54 -6.13
C GLU A 150 0.45 11.58 -7.13
N TRP A 151 0.74 11.17 -8.35
CA TRP A 151 1.17 12.06 -9.42
C TRP A 151 -0.02 12.82 -10.04
N LYS A 152 0.23 14.03 -10.58
CA LYS A 152 -0.76 14.70 -11.42
C LYS A 152 -0.76 14.15 -12.84
N LYS A 153 0.41 13.74 -13.33
CA LYS A 153 0.59 13.22 -14.68
C LYS A 153 1.68 12.14 -14.68
N VAL A 154 1.40 11.02 -15.30
CA VAL A 154 2.37 9.95 -15.54
C VAL A 154 2.38 9.62 -17.02
N VAL A 155 3.56 9.60 -17.62
CA VAL A 155 3.75 9.31 -19.05
C VAL A 155 4.57 8.03 -19.18
N ALA A 156 3.93 6.95 -19.61
CA ALA A 156 4.67 5.74 -19.99
C ALA A 156 5.17 5.87 -21.44
N HIS A 157 6.45 5.58 -21.66
CA HIS A 157 7.01 5.60 -23.00
C HIS A 157 6.24 4.63 -23.93
N SER A 158 5.95 5.03 -25.14
CA SER A 158 5.11 4.26 -26.07
C SER A 158 5.66 2.87 -26.36
N THR A 159 6.98 2.73 -26.40
CA THR A 159 7.68 1.46 -26.62
C THR A 159 7.86 0.61 -25.35
N ASN A 160 7.46 1.07 -24.16
CA ASN A 160 7.53 0.22 -22.97
C ASN A 160 6.69 -1.06 -23.20
N LYS A 161 7.34 -2.22 -23.04
CA LYS A 161 6.74 -3.54 -23.34
C LYS A 161 5.94 -4.13 -22.19
N LYS A 162 6.08 -3.61 -20.97
CA LYS A 162 5.46 -4.18 -19.75
C LYS A 162 4.25 -3.39 -19.26
N PHE A 163 4.30 -2.06 -19.37
CA PHE A 163 3.31 -1.17 -18.72
C PHE A 163 2.68 -0.17 -19.68
N LYS A 164 1.50 0.29 -19.30
CA LYS A 164 0.80 1.46 -19.87
C LYS A 164 0.02 2.18 -18.79
N VAL A 165 -0.22 3.47 -18.99
CA VAL A 165 -1.07 4.28 -18.12
C VAL A 165 -2.40 4.56 -18.84
N LYS A 166 -3.51 4.30 -18.16
CA LYS A 166 -4.86 4.59 -18.66
C LYS A 166 -5.83 4.82 -17.49
N ASN A 167 -6.65 5.87 -17.58
CA ASN A 167 -7.67 6.19 -16.56
C ASN A 167 -7.09 6.31 -15.16
N HIS A 168 -5.96 6.99 -14.98
CA HIS A 168 -5.21 7.17 -13.74
C HIS A 168 -4.61 5.87 -13.17
N LEU A 169 -4.64 4.79 -13.94
CA LEU A 169 -4.18 3.47 -13.52
C LEU A 169 -2.92 3.07 -14.27
N LEU A 170 -1.99 2.48 -13.52
CA LEU A 170 -0.88 1.75 -14.08
C LEU A 170 -1.33 0.32 -14.36
N LEU A 171 -1.26 -0.06 -15.61
CA LEU A 171 -1.73 -1.34 -16.12
C LEU A 171 -0.58 -2.15 -16.72
N SER A 172 -0.73 -3.48 -16.76
CA SER A 172 0.07 -4.29 -17.66
C SER A 172 -0.13 -3.85 -19.11
N LYS A 173 0.84 -4.08 -19.99
CA LYS A 173 0.74 -3.73 -21.42
C LYS A 173 -0.50 -4.35 -22.07
N SER A 174 -0.82 -5.61 -21.73
CA SER A 174 -2.05 -6.29 -22.18
C SER A 174 -3.34 -5.61 -21.70
N GLY A 175 -3.27 -4.79 -20.64
CA GLY A 175 -4.43 -4.16 -20.00
C GLY A 175 -5.24 -5.08 -19.10
N LYS A 176 -4.77 -6.30 -18.82
CA LYS A 176 -5.51 -7.27 -18.00
C LYS A 176 -5.27 -7.10 -16.50
N LYS A 177 -4.16 -6.48 -16.09
CA LYS A 177 -3.77 -6.34 -14.69
C LYS A 177 -3.62 -4.86 -14.30
N VAL A 178 -4.15 -4.47 -13.14
CA VAL A 178 -3.93 -3.18 -12.47
C VAL A 178 -2.84 -3.36 -11.43
N TYR A 179 -1.78 -2.56 -11.53
CA TYR A 179 -0.70 -2.45 -10.54
C TYR A 179 -0.96 -1.38 -9.50
N GLY A 180 -1.71 -0.35 -9.81
CA GLY A 180 -2.08 0.68 -8.86
C GLY A 180 -2.75 1.89 -9.48
N CYS A 181 -3.26 2.76 -8.62
CA CYS A 181 -3.69 4.10 -8.97
C CYS A 181 -2.47 5.01 -8.86
N ILE A 182 -1.98 5.49 -9.99
CA ILE A 182 -0.74 6.26 -10.05
C ILE A 182 -0.99 7.78 -10.15
N GLU A 183 -2.15 8.18 -10.63
CA GLU A 183 -2.53 9.59 -10.73
C GLU A 183 -3.64 9.95 -9.75
N LYS A 184 -3.61 11.20 -9.27
CA LYS A 184 -4.59 11.72 -8.32
C LYS A 184 -6.00 11.74 -8.91
N SER A 185 -6.92 10.99 -8.31
CA SER A 185 -8.32 10.96 -8.75
C SER A 185 -9.29 10.59 -7.62
N LYS A 186 -10.44 11.25 -7.61
CA LYS A 186 -11.53 10.90 -6.67
C LYS A 186 -12.45 9.79 -7.19
N LYS A 187 -12.40 9.51 -8.51
CA LYS A 187 -13.28 8.53 -9.16
C LYS A 187 -12.47 7.72 -10.14
N ILE A 188 -12.39 6.43 -9.91
CA ILE A 188 -11.68 5.49 -10.77
C ILE A 188 -12.69 4.63 -11.52
N LYS A 189 -12.52 4.57 -12.84
CA LYS A 189 -13.21 3.59 -13.70
C LYS A 189 -12.17 2.61 -14.23
N VAL A 190 -12.18 1.41 -13.66
CA VAL A 190 -11.30 0.32 -14.12
C VAL A 190 -11.74 -0.07 -15.54
N PRO A 191 -10.83 -0.08 -16.53
CA PRO A 191 -11.18 -0.35 -17.92
C PRO A 191 -11.81 -1.74 -18.13
N ASN A 192 -12.68 -1.85 -19.14
CA ASN A 192 -13.12 -3.15 -19.60
C ASN A 192 -11.92 -3.95 -20.12
N GLY A 193 -11.93 -5.27 -19.89
CA GLY A 193 -10.79 -6.15 -20.20
C GLY A 193 -9.85 -6.38 -19.03
N VAL A 194 -9.87 -5.52 -17.99
CA VAL A 194 -9.12 -5.77 -16.77
C VAL A 194 -9.72 -6.97 -16.03
N GLU A 195 -8.85 -7.91 -15.67
CA GLU A 195 -9.22 -9.15 -14.98
C GLU A 195 -8.70 -9.20 -13.54
N THR A 196 -7.58 -8.52 -13.25
CA THR A 196 -6.90 -8.61 -11.96
C THR A 196 -6.53 -7.23 -11.43
N ILE A 197 -6.78 -7.03 -10.16
CA ILE A 197 -6.21 -5.97 -9.33
C ILE A 197 -5.22 -6.65 -8.37
N ILE A 198 -3.97 -6.21 -8.31
CA ILE A 198 -2.96 -6.81 -7.40
C ILE A 198 -3.19 -6.38 -5.95
N ASN A 199 -2.40 -6.96 -5.04
CA ASN A 199 -2.37 -6.54 -3.63
C ASN A 199 -2.04 -5.04 -3.56
N ASP A 200 -2.60 -4.34 -2.59
CA ASP A 200 -2.32 -2.93 -2.26
C ASP A 200 -2.54 -1.90 -3.38
N ALA A 201 -3.08 -2.29 -4.53
CA ALA A 201 -3.17 -1.45 -5.73
C ALA A 201 -3.82 -0.07 -5.50
N PHE A 202 -4.72 0.07 -4.55
CA PHE A 202 -5.37 1.32 -4.17
C PHE A 202 -5.16 1.68 -2.70
N SER A 203 -4.18 1.05 -2.05
CA SER A 203 -3.88 1.29 -0.64
C SER A 203 -3.55 2.76 -0.40
N GLY A 204 -4.09 3.35 0.68
CA GLY A 204 -3.88 4.74 1.07
C GLY A 204 -4.50 5.80 0.15
N ARG A 205 -5.16 5.43 -0.96
CA ARG A 205 -5.64 6.37 -1.98
C ARG A 205 -6.87 7.15 -1.55
N ARG A 206 -6.92 8.44 -1.94
CA ARG A 206 -8.05 9.35 -1.64
C ARG A 206 -9.24 9.17 -2.61
N ILE A 207 -9.39 7.98 -3.19
CA ILE A 207 -10.48 7.63 -4.10
C ILE A 207 -11.79 7.57 -3.31
N LYS A 208 -12.86 8.19 -3.83
CA LYS A 208 -14.21 8.12 -3.25
C LYS A 208 -15.12 7.11 -3.94
N LYS A 209 -14.92 6.88 -5.23
CA LYS A 209 -15.75 5.96 -6.02
C LYS A 209 -14.88 5.10 -6.93
N ILE A 210 -15.13 3.80 -6.94
CA ILE A 210 -14.51 2.88 -7.90
C ILE A 210 -15.61 2.13 -8.69
N VAL A 211 -15.37 1.99 -9.99
CA VAL A 211 -16.24 1.24 -10.91
C VAL A 211 -15.46 0.06 -11.46
N LEU A 212 -15.92 -1.15 -11.18
CA LEU A 212 -15.29 -2.41 -11.62
C LEU A 212 -16.02 -3.02 -12.81
N PRO A 213 -15.30 -3.52 -13.83
CA PRO A 213 -15.88 -4.07 -15.07
C PRO A 213 -16.44 -5.48 -14.87
N LYS A 214 -17.20 -5.95 -15.86
CA LYS A 214 -17.69 -7.34 -15.92
C LYS A 214 -16.58 -8.38 -15.94
N THR A 215 -15.40 -8.00 -16.44
CA THR A 215 -14.24 -8.88 -16.63
C THR A 215 -13.42 -9.11 -15.38
N MET A 216 -13.67 -8.38 -14.28
CA MET A 216 -12.91 -8.50 -13.03
C MET A 216 -13.06 -9.91 -12.44
N LYS A 217 -11.93 -10.64 -12.30
CA LYS A 217 -11.86 -12.03 -11.80
C LYS A 217 -11.14 -12.14 -10.46
N LYS A 218 -10.12 -11.31 -10.21
CA LYS A 218 -9.29 -11.37 -9.01
C LYS A 218 -9.01 -9.98 -8.46
N ILE A 219 -9.22 -9.82 -7.16
CA ILE A 219 -8.84 -8.63 -6.37
C ILE A 219 -7.91 -9.13 -5.28
N GLY A 220 -6.71 -8.54 -5.23
CA GLY A 220 -5.68 -8.89 -4.26
C GLY A 220 -6.07 -8.51 -2.83
N SER A 221 -5.40 -9.11 -1.87
CA SER A 221 -5.53 -8.74 -0.47
C SER A 221 -5.13 -7.26 -0.28
N GLU A 222 -5.78 -6.60 0.66
CA GLU A 222 -5.50 -5.20 1.02
C GLU A 222 -5.55 -4.21 -0.15
N ALA A 223 -6.08 -4.62 -1.32
CA ALA A 223 -6.14 -3.78 -2.51
C ALA A 223 -6.76 -2.40 -2.28
N PHE A 224 -7.62 -2.25 -1.28
CA PHE A 224 -8.29 -1.00 -0.92
C PHE A 224 -7.93 -0.52 0.50
N SER A 225 -6.92 -1.10 1.13
CA SER A 225 -6.52 -0.76 2.50
C SER A 225 -6.24 0.74 2.61
N GLY A 226 -6.71 1.38 3.69
CA GLY A 226 -6.50 2.82 3.88
C GLY A 226 -7.15 3.73 2.82
N SER A 227 -7.82 3.20 1.81
CA SER A 227 -8.49 4.03 0.81
C SER A 227 -9.78 4.67 1.34
N ARG A 228 -10.13 5.86 0.82
CA ARG A 228 -11.34 6.59 1.23
C ARG A 228 -12.57 6.23 0.39
N ILE A 229 -12.66 5.01 -0.14
CA ILE A 229 -13.75 4.60 -1.02
C ILE A 229 -15.07 4.49 -0.24
N THR A 230 -16.04 5.27 -0.68
CA THR A 230 -17.40 5.27 -0.11
C THR A 230 -18.42 4.61 -1.04
N LYS A 231 -18.06 4.38 -2.31
CA LYS A 231 -18.97 3.79 -3.30
C LYS A 231 -18.26 2.78 -4.19
N PHE A 232 -18.63 1.51 -4.05
CA PHE A 232 -18.23 0.41 -4.94
C PHE A 232 -19.33 0.19 -5.96
N CYS A 233 -19.02 0.37 -7.26
CA CYS A 233 -19.93 0.12 -8.36
C CYS A 233 -19.41 -1.07 -9.16
N ILE A 234 -20.15 -2.17 -9.15
CA ILE A 234 -19.77 -3.38 -9.85
C ILE A 234 -20.71 -3.55 -11.04
N ASN A 235 -20.14 -3.87 -12.21
CA ASN A 235 -20.97 -4.19 -13.37
C ASN A 235 -21.92 -5.37 -13.01
N PRO A 236 -23.24 -5.26 -13.22
CA PRO A 236 -24.19 -6.30 -12.85
C PRO A 236 -23.87 -7.70 -13.44
N LYS A 237 -23.26 -7.72 -14.63
CA LYS A 237 -22.84 -8.95 -15.32
C LYS A 237 -21.51 -9.53 -14.79
N ASN A 238 -20.90 -8.94 -13.73
CA ASN A 238 -19.70 -9.52 -13.13
C ASN A 238 -20.06 -10.82 -12.40
N LYS A 239 -19.37 -11.92 -12.75
CA LYS A 239 -19.65 -13.27 -12.21
C LYS A 239 -19.00 -13.49 -10.83
N TYR A 240 -17.95 -12.72 -10.47
CA TYR A 240 -17.10 -12.98 -9.31
C TYR A 240 -17.39 -12.08 -8.13
N TYR A 241 -17.74 -10.82 -8.37
CA TYR A 241 -17.91 -9.81 -7.32
C TYR A 241 -19.28 -9.13 -7.38
N ALA A 242 -19.72 -8.68 -6.23
CA ALA A 242 -20.89 -7.84 -6.08
C ALA A 242 -20.68 -6.78 -5.00
N SER A 243 -21.50 -5.74 -5.00
CA SER A 243 -21.57 -4.79 -3.90
C SER A 243 -22.99 -4.70 -3.34
N ASN A 244 -23.10 -4.61 -2.02
CA ASN A 244 -24.36 -4.42 -1.31
C ASN A 244 -24.09 -3.66 -0.02
N ASN A 245 -24.91 -2.66 0.30
CA ASN A 245 -24.84 -1.85 1.53
C ASN A 245 -23.43 -1.31 1.84
N GLY A 246 -22.67 -0.91 0.80
CA GLY A 246 -21.32 -0.39 0.97
C GLY A 246 -20.23 -1.44 1.16
N CYS A 247 -20.56 -2.72 1.07
CA CYS A 247 -19.60 -3.82 1.04
C CYS A 247 -19.33 -4.26 -0.40
N LEU A 248 -18.06 -4.50 -0.72
CA LEU A 248 -17.60 -5.26 -1.88
C LEU A 248 -17.27 -6.68 -1.40
N TYR A 249 -17.81 -7.69 -2.05
CA TYR A 249 -17.61 -9.09 -1.65
C TYR A 249 -17.56 -10.05 -2.84
N ASN A 250 -16.92 -11.19 -2.63
CA ASN A 250 -16.90 -12.30 -3.60
C ASN A 250 -18.26 -13.01 -3.60
N ARG A 251 -18.85 -13.23 -4.79
CA ARG A 251 -20.19 -13.85 -4.93
C ARG A 251 -20.23 -15.30 -4.47
N LYS A 252 -19.18 -16.08 -4.75
CA LYS A 252 -19.13 -17.52 -4.45
C LYS A 252 -18.75 -17.76 -3.00
N SER A 253 -17.58 -17.27 -2.55
CA SER A 253 -17.09 -17.50 -1.19
C SER A 253 -17.78 -16.64 -0.12
N ARG A 254 -18.51 -15.59 -0.53
CA ARG A 254 -19.13 -14.61 0.37
C ARG A 254 -18.13 -13.88 1.26
N GLU A 255 -16.88 -13.85 0.86
CA GLU A 255 -15.80 -13.15 1.55
C GLU A 255 -15.89 -11.63 1.31
N LEU A 256 -15.76 -10.87 2.38
CA LEU A 256 -15.63 -9.42 2.32
C LEU A 256 -14.30 -9.03 1.66
N VAL A 257 -14.33 -8.13 0.72
CA VAL A 257 -13.12 -7.55 0.10
C VAL A 257 -12.85 -6.16 0.68
N ALA A 258 -13.90 -5.34 0.79
CA ALA A 258 -13.79 -4.01 1.35
C ALA A 258 -15.16 -3.54 1.86
N VAL A 259 -15.14 -2.61 2.83
CA VAL A 259 -16.35 -2.02 3.39
C VAL A 259 -16.24 -0.50 3.49
N ARG A 260 -17.34 0.17 3.18
CA ARG A 260 -17.48 1.61 3.40
C ARG A 260 -17.61 1.90 4.90
N VAL A 261 -16.84 2.86 5.38
CA VAL A 261 -17.02 3.44 6.71
C VAL A 261 -17.75 4.79 6.58
N LYS A 262 -18.85 4.97 7.31
CA LYS A 262 -19.62 6.22 7.36
C LYS A 262 -19.83 6.63 8.83
N GLY A 263 -19.41 7.86 9.18
CA GLY A 263 -19.50 8.36 10.55
C GLY A 263 -18.78 7.46 11.58
N GLY A 264 -17.65 6.85 11.20
CA GLY A 264 -16.92 5.92 12.06
C GLY A 264 -17.54 4.51 12.15
N VAL A 265 -18.61 4.22 11.40
CA VAL A 265 -19.32 2.93 11.46
C VAL A 265 -19.11 2.14 10.17
N ALA A 266 -18.58 0.92 10.30
CA ALA A 266 -18.53 -0.10 9.26
C ALA A 266 -19.69 -1.08 9.48
N ARG A 267 -20.69 -1.08 8.57
CA ARG A 267 -21.79 -2.04 8.59
C ARG A 267 -21.55 -3.12 7.57
N ILE A 268 -21.35 -4.34 8.04
CA ILE A 268 -21.16 -5.49 7.15
C ILE A 268 -22.53 -5.91 6.60
N SER A 269 -22.58 -6.14 5.30
CA SER A 269 -23.80 -6.60 4.63
C SER A 269 -24.15 -8.04 5.02
N SER A 270 -25.44 -8.37 5.13
CA SER A 270 -25.95 -9.74 5.33
C SER A 270 -25.56 -10.70 4.19
N ARG A 271 -25.14 -10.16 3.04
CA ARG A 271 -24.60 -10.97 1.92
C ARG A 271 -23.19 -11.50 2.21
N VAL A 272 -22.49 -10.98 3.20
CA VAL A 272 -21.15 -11.42 3.59
C VAL A 272 -21.26 -12.51 4.65
N LYS A 273 -20.47 -13.57 4.51
CA LYS A 273 -20.41 -14.69 5.46
C LYS A 273 -19.03 -14.88 6.09
N VAL A 274 -18.00 -14.33 5.47
CA VAL A 274 -16.60 -14.51 5.89
C VAL A 274 -15.88 -13.17 5.89
N ILE A 275 -15.19 -12.88 6.98
CA ILE A 275 -14.23 -11.79 7.06
C ILE A 275 -12.84 -12.42 6.89
N PRO A 276 -12.17 -12.26 5.74
CA PRO A 276 -10.85 -12.85 5.50
C PRO A 276 -9.73 -12.02 6.13
N LYS A 277 -8.50 -12.55 6.13
CA LYS A 277 -7.28 -11.76 6.31
C LYS A 277 -7.19 -10.72 5.20
N GLY A 278 -6.68 -9.53 5.52
CA GLY A 278 -6.43 -8.48 4.51
C GLY A 278 -7.70 -7.79 4.00
N VAL A 279 -8.79 -7.81 4.77
CA VAL A 279 -9.97 -7.03 4.43
C VAL A 279 -9.71 -5.55 4.70
N SER A 280 -10.15 -4.70 3.76
CA SER A 280 -9.93 -3.26 3.87
C SER A 280 -11.00 -2.59 4.72
N PHE A 281 -10.65 -2.24 5.94
CA PHE A 281 -11.31 -1.19 6.73
C PHE A 281 -10.48 0.09 6.60
N TYR A 282 -11.13 1.26 6.53
CA TYR A 282 -10.37 2.50 6.50
C TYR A 282 -9.72 2.76 7.87
N PRO A 283 -8.38 2.79 7.98
CA PRO A 283 -7.69 2.98 9.24
C PRO A 283 -7.96 4.37 9.84
N GLY A 284 -8.02 4.42 11.16
CA GLY A 284 -8.08 5.66 11.94
C GLY A 284 -9.46 6.26 12.17
N TYR A 285 -10.53 5.78 11.52
CA TYR A 285 -11.87 6.33 11.70
C TYR A 285 -12.95 5.31 12.02
N VAL A 286 -12.63 4.01 12.15
CA VAL A 286 -13.62 3.01 12.55
C VAL A 286 -13.78 3.03 14.06
N LYS A 287 -14.93 3.45 14.52
CA LYS A 287 -15.31 3.43 15.94
C LYS A 287 -16.24 2.26 16.26
N LYS A 288 -16.90 1.71 15.24
CA LYS A 288 -17.89 0.65 15.39
C LYS A 288 -17.90 -0.25 14.15
N ILE A 289 -17.88 -1.57 14.36
CA ILE A 289 -18.14 -2.56 13.32
C ILE A 289 -19.42 -3.31 13.68
N VAL A 290 -20.36 -3.39 12.75
CA VAL A 290 -21.61 -4.12 12.92
C VAL A 290 -21.56 -5.37 12.03
N PHE A 291 -21.54 -6.53 12.66
CA PHE A 291 -21.59 -7.84 12.01
C PHE A 291 -23.01 -8.33 11.91
N PRO A 292 -23.50 -8.71 10.74
CA PRO A 292 -24.84 -9.29 10.58
C PRO A 292 -24.90 -10.72 11.12
N ASN A 293 -26.12 -11.21 11.30
CA ASN A 293 -26.37 -12.58 11.77
C ASN A 293 -25.73 -13.67 10.88
N GLU A 294 -25.58 -13.38 9.60
CA GLU A 294 -25.08 -14.31 8.60
C GLU A 294 -23.58 -14.54 8.60
N ILE A 295 -22.82 -13.82 9.43
CA ILE A 295 -21.37 -14.03 9.55
C ILE A 295 -21.09 -15.41 10.14
N LYS A 296 -20.35 -16.23 9.37
CA LYS A 296 -20.00 -17.61 9.78
C LYS A 296 -18.55 -17.75 10.24
N LYS A 297 -17.65 -16.87 9.76
CA LYS A 297 -16.20 -16.99 10.02
C LYS A 297 -15.51 -15.64 10.08
N LEU A 298 -14.66 -15.47 11.09
CA LEU A 298 -13.61 -14.46 11.18
C LEU A 298 -12.27 -15.19 11.02
N SER A 299 -11.52 -14.84 9.96
CA SER A 299 -10.23 -15.48 9.68
C SER A 299 -9.14 -14.92 10.61
N ALA A 300 -8.01 -15.65 10.75
CA ALA A 300 -6.85 -15.15 11.46
C ALA A 300 -6.43 -13.78 10.94
N TYR A 301 -5.93 -12.93 11.82
CA TYR A 301 -5.43 -11.59 11.46
C TYR A 301 -6.44 -10.68 10.73
N TRP A 302 -7.74 -10.92 10.86
CA TRP A 302 -8.75 -10.07 10.24
C TRP A 302 -8.65 -8.60 10.70
N ARG A 303 -8.18 -8.38 11.92
CA ARG A 303 -7.96 -7.04 12.49
C ARG A 303 -6.72 -6.32 11.97
N HIS A 304 -5.75 -7.00 11.35
CA HIS A 304 -4.53 -6.35 10.85
C HIS A 304 -4.80 -5.27 9.80
N SER A 305 -5.97 -5.34 9.18
CA SER A 305 -6.46 -4.25 8.31
C SER A 305 -7.01 -3.05 9.09
N ILE A 306 -6.92 -3.07 10.42
CA ILE A 306 -7.35 -2.01 11.33
C ILE A 306 -6.18 -1.68 12.27
N PRO A 307 -5.08 -1.09 11.77
CA PRO A 307 -3.95 -0.73 12.62
C PRO A 307 -4.36 0.33 13.64
N TYR A 308 -3.83 0.21 14.86
CA TYR A 308 -3.94 1.19 15.95
C TYR A 308 -5.33 1.46 16.53
N LEU A 309 -6.29 0.55 16.40
CA LEU A 309 -7.60 0.72 17.02
C LEU A 309 -7.64 0.08 18.41
N ASN A 310 -7.47 0.90 19.43
CA ASN A 310 -7.93 0.62 20.79
C ASN A 310 -9.35 1.17 20.93
N LYS A 311 -10.20 0.52 21.75
CA LYS A 311 -11.55 1.00 22.13
C LYS A 311 -12.58 1.06 21.00
N ILE A 312 -12.63 0.03 20.16
CA ILE A 312 -13.65 -0.11 19.12
C ILE A 312 -14.90 -0.84 19.64
N LYS A 313 -16.09 -0.48 19.13
CA LYS A 313 -17.33 -1.21 19.39
C LYS A 313 -17.55 -2.30 18.34
N LEU A 314 -17.55 -3.55 18.76
CA LEU A 314 -17.85 -4.71 17.92
C LEU A 314 -19.29 -5.16 18.22
N VAL A 315 -20.17 -5.12 17.24
CA VAL A 315 -21.58 -5.41 17.41
C VAL A 315 -21.96 -6.64 16.61
N PHE A 316 -22.24 -7.74 17.29
CA PHE A 316 -22.76 -8.96 16.70
C PHE A 316 -24.27 -8.99 16.83
N THR A 317 -24.98 -8.98 15.70
CA THR A 317 -26.46 -8.97 15.71
C THR A 317 -27.05 -10.38 15.62
N GLY A 318 -26.21 -11.41 15.46
CA GLY A 318 -26.63 -12.80 15.27
C GLY A 318 -26.62 -13.60 16.55
N GLU A 319 -27.54 -14.54 16.65
CA GLU A 319 -27.54 -15.52 17.74
C GLU A 319 -26.47 -16.60 17.61
N SER A 320 -26.07 -16.90 16.36
CA SER A 320 -25.02 -17.88 16.08
C SER A 320 -23.65 -17.24 16.11
N LEU A 321 -22.70 -17.93 16.75
CA LEU A 321 -21.30 -17.52 16.86
C LEU A 321 -20.55 -17.73 15.54
N PRO A 322 -19.89 -16.70 15.00
CA PRO A 322 -18.91 -16.90 13.93
C PRO A 322 -17.77 -17.82 14.41
N LYS A 323 -17.33 -18.77 13.59
CA LYS A 323 -16.12 -19.53 13.86
C LYS A 323 -14.90 -18.59 13.80
N LEU A 324 -14.10 -18.55 14.88
CA LEU A 324 -12.79 -17.90 14.85
C LEU A 324 -11.75 -18.87 14.28
N ALA A 325 -10.83 -18.36 13.48
CA ALA A 325 -9.65 -19.12 13.10
C ALA A 325 -8.84 -19.48 14.38
N ARG A 326 -8.23 -20.68 14.40
CA ARG A 326 -7.55 -21.21 15.60
C ARG A 326 -6.39 -20.35 16.10
N ALA A 327 -5.74 -19.58 15.24
CA ALA A 327 -4.63 -18.71 15.60
C ALA A 327 -4.99 -17.26 15.33
N ASN A 328 -4.76 -16.38 16.29
CA ASN A 328 -4.72 -14.92 16.16
C ASN A 328 -5.97 -14.27 15.49
N ALA A 329 -7.17 -14.79 15.75
CA ALA A 329 -8.40 -14.10 15.39
C ALA A 329 -8.73 -13.04 16.46
N ASP A 330 -7.77 -12.16 16.71
CA ASP A 330 -7.80 -11.22 17.83
C ASP A 330 -8.85 -10.13 17.67
N PHE A 331 -9.45 -9.73 18.77
CA PHE A 331 -10.20 -8.49 18.85
C PHE A 331 -9.23 -7.33 19.18
N PRO A 332 -9.53 -6.09 18.73
CA PRO A 332 -8.74 -4.94 19.15
C PRO A 332 -8.80 -4.76 20.66
N MET A 333 -7.67 -4.41 21.28
CA MET A 333 -7.58 -4.20 22.75
C MET A 333 -8.59 -3.15 23.24
N ASP A 334 -9.03 -3.24 24.49
CA ASP A 334 -9.99 -2.34 25.14
C ASP A 334 -11.33 -2.19 24.37
N SER A 335 -11.69 -3.18 23.55
CA SER A 335 -12.93 -3.11 22.76
C SER A 335 -14.16 -3.49 23.60
N VAL A 336 -15.30 -2.89 23.23
CA VAL A 336 -16.60 -3.27 23.77
C VAL A 336 -17.31 -4.16 22.77
N VAL A 337 -17.65 -5.39 23.19
CA VAL A 337 -18.33 -6.38 22.35
C VAL A 337 -19.80 -6.45 22.74
N TYR A 338 -20.66 -6.00 21.84
CA TYR A 338 -22.11 -6.07 21.97
C TYR A 338 -22.64 -7.36 21.35
N VAL A 339 -23.45 -8.09 22.09
CA VAL A 339 -24.04 -9.37 21.67
C VAL A 339 -25.55 -9.36 21.89
N PRO A 340 -26.33 -10.24 21.24
CA PRO A 340 -27.76 -10.35 21.49
C PRO A 340 -28.09 -10.63 22.97
N LYS A 341 -29.27 -10.20 23.43
CA LYS A 341 -29.75 -10.35 24.80
C LYS A 341 -29.67 -11.82 25.24
N GLY A 342 -29.16 -12.09 26.45
CA GLY A 342 -28.96 -13.43 27.01
C GLY A 342 -27.78 -14.21 26.42
N ARG A 343 -26.96 -13.62 25.53
CA ARG A 343 -25.89 -14.37 24.84
C ARG A 343 -24.49 -14.09 25.36
N ILE A 344 -24.29 -13.20 26.33
CA ILE A 344 -22.95 -12.88 26.87
C ILE A 344 -22.20 -14.13 27.29
N LYS A 345 -22.81 -15.01 28.10
CA LYS A 345 -22.13 -16.25 28.56
C LYS A 345 -21.65 -17.12 27.41
N THR A 346 -22.47 -17.28 26.37
CA THR A 346 -22.17 -18.08 25.18
C THR A 346 -20.98 -17.50 24.40
N TYR A 347 -20.99 -16.19 24.16
CA TYR A 347 -19.93 -15.49 23.44
C TYR A 347 -18.62 -15.47 24.25
N LYS A 348 -18.66 -15.17 25.54
CA LYS A 348 -17.50 -15.23 26.44
C LYS A 348 -16.88 -16.62 26.44
N LYS A 349 -17.66 -17.70 26.68
CA LYS A 349 -17.14 -19.06 26.68
C LYS A 349 -16.44 -19.43 25.37
N ALA A 350 -16.93 -18.95 24.23
CA ALA A 350 -16.35 -19.25 22.93
C ALA A 350 -15.08 -18.46 22.62
N TYR A 351 -14.99 -17.23 23.11
CA TYR A 351 -13.95 -16.30 22.71
C TYR A 351 -12.93 -15.97 23.81
N GLN A 352 -13.32 -15.99 25.09
CA GLN A 352 -12.45 -15.59 26.21
C GLN A 352 -11.34 -16.60 26.53
N ARG A 353 -11.55 -17.90 26.33
CA ARG A 353 -10.50 -18.96 26.55
C ARG A 353 -9.21 -18.75 25.74
N LYS A 354 -9.20 -17.83 24.78
CA LYS A 354 -8.06 -17.55 23.91
C LYS A 354 -7.40 -16.19 24.17
N TYR A 355 -7.95 -15.38 25.09
CA TYR A 355 -7.64 -13.96 25.21
C TYR A 355 -7.72 -13.47 26.65
N ASP A 356 -7.18 -14.24 27.62
CA ASP A 356 -7.20 -13.84 29.04
C ASP A 356 -6.49 -12.51 29.31
N ASP A 357 -5.63 -12.06 28.37
CA ASP A 357 -4.87 -10.79 28.49
C ASP A 357 -5.55 -9.59 27.82
N MET A 358 -6.77 -9.73 27.29
CA MET A 358 -7.47 -8.63 26.63
C MET A 358 -8.63 -8.12 27.49
N ASP A 359 -8.57 -6.83 27.90
CA ASP A 359 -9.65 -6.13 28.58
C ASP A 359 -10.87 -5.90 27.67
N LEU A 360 -11.56 -6.98 27.30
CA LEU A 360 -12.80 -6.93 26.53
C LEU A 360 -14.00 -6.69 27.46
N LYS A 361 -14.71 -5.59 27.23
CA LYS A 361 -16.01 -5.36 27.86
C LYS A 361 -17.12 -5.99 27.04
N TRP A 362 -18.04 -6.70 27.72
CA TRP A 362 -19.15 -7.41 27.09
C TRP A 362 -20.48 -6.77 27.51
N GLU A 363 -21.28 -6.39 26.55
CA GLU A 363 -22.59 -5.76 26.77
C GLU A 363 -23.67 -6.41 25.91
N GLU A 364 -24.92 -6.33 26.35
CA GLU A 364 -26.06 -6.80 25.58
C GLU A 364 -26.58 -5.68 24.67
N LEU A 365 -27.06 -6.08 23.51
CA LEU A 365 -27.82 -5.17 22.63
C LEU A 365 -29.15 -4.82 23.33
N LYS A 366 -29.41 -3.54 23.40
CA LYS A 366 -30.68 -2.97 23.92
C LYS A 366 -31.78 -3.20 22.90
#